data_68e59b194d2ce8fce3a147c86ca5db7c
#
_entry.id   68e59b194d2ce8fce3a147c86ca5db7c
#
_cell.length_a   1.000
_cell.length_b   1.000
_cell.length_c   1.000
_cell.angle_alpha   90.00
_cell.angle_beta   90.00
_cell.angle_gamma   90.00
#
_symmetry.space_group_name_H-M   'P 1'
#
loop_
_entity.id
_entity.type
_entity.pdbx_description
1 polymer ?
#
loop_
_entity_poly.entity_id
_entity_poly.type
_entity_poly.pdbx_seq_one_letter_code
_entity_poly.pdbx_strand_id
1 'polypeptide(L)'
;MANVSRITDRLLTGGDLPLDIGPSGMLLDLRDLEREGVTHIVDNRSEWTDEPFVAQHAPRIRYLHNGQEDSGQRMPDSWFRRGVGFALEAFQQPGTCVLAHCHMGVNRGPSMAFAILLGQGFDPVAALDAILTARPIVGLAYAADALDWWQRTSNVPTSLAARQRADVADWLTAHPLGVLRAPEVSSNPGPTRAAG
;
A
#
# COMPACT_ATOMS: atom_id res chain seq x y z
N MET A 1 15.02 6.04 8.95
CA MET A 1 13.54 6.20 9.04
C MET A 1 12.94 5.15 8.13
N ALA A 2 11.99 4.37 8.64
CA ALA A 2 11.37 3.30 7.88
C ALA A 2 10.72 3.83 6.58
N ASN A 3 10.84 3.05 5.49
CA ASN A 3 10.30 3.41 4.18
C ASN A 3 8.78 3.15 4.11
N VAL A 4 8.02 3.86 4.92
CA VAL A 4 6.56 3.71 5.02
C VAL A 4 5.82 5.03 4.83
N SER A 5 4.58 4.95 4.39
CA SER A 5 3.68 6.09 4.17
C SER A 5 2.33 5.80 4.81
N ARG A 6 1.80 6.76 5.57
CA ARG A 6 0.51 6.67 6.24
C ARG A 6 -0.61 7.05 5.28
N ILE A 7 -1.53 6.12 5.03
CA ILE A 7 -2.69 6.34 4.17
C ILE A 7 -3.89 6.84 4.98
N THR A 8 -4.14 6.20 6.12
CA THR A 8 -5.17 6.60 7.10
C THR A 8 -4.57 6.54 8.50
N ASP A 9 -5.32 6.97 9.52
CA ASP A 9 -4.86 6.89 10.92
C ASP A 9 -4.45 5.46 11.34
N ARG A 10 -4.97 4.44 10.65
CA ARG A 10 -4.80 3.03 11.03
C ARG A 10 -4.21 2.14 9.92
N LEU A 11 -3.84 2.69 8.78
CA LEU A 11 -3.28 1.94 7.65
C LEU A 11 -2.07 2.65 7.06
N LEU A 12 -0.96 1.92 6.96
CA LEU A 12 0.25 2.32 6.27
C LEU A 12 0.56 1.36 5.13
N THR A 13 1.34 1.85 4.16
CA THR A 13 2.00 1.00 3.15
C THR A 13 3.46 1.39 3.00
N GLY A 14 4.28 0.50 2.46
CA GLY A 14 5.71 0.80 2.31
C GLY A 14 6.57 -0.32 1.78
N GLY A 15 7.87 -0.10 1.87
CA GLY A 15 8.91 -1.09 1.60
C GLY A 15 9.21 -1.96 2.81
N ASP A 16 10.19 -2.84 2.64
CA ASP A 16 10.66 -3.76 3.67
C ASP A 16 11.62 -3.11 4.68
N LEU A 17 11.99 -3.88 5.68
CA LEU A 17 13.12 -3.56 6.52
C LEU A 17 14.41 -3.79 5.70
N PRO A 18 15.27 -2.78 5.54
CA PRO A 18 16.40 -2.87 4.62
C PRO A 18 17.48 -3.82 5.15
N LEU A 19 17.71 -4.90 4.43
CA LEU A 19 18.76 -5.89 4.77
C LEU A 19 20.18 -5.38 4.54
N ASP A 20 20.35 -4.47 3.60
CA ASP A 20 21.64 -3.89 3.17
C ASP A 20 22.31 -3.03 4.26
N ILE A 21 21.53 -2.46 5.18
CA ILE A 21 22.05 -1.70 6.33
C ILE A 21 22.30 -2.57 7.58
N GLY A 22 22.13 -3.87 7.44
CA GLY A 22 22.39 -4.87 8.47
C GLY A 22 21.42 -4.82 9.67
N PRO A 23 21.63 -5.71 10.67
CA PRO A 23 20.70 -5.88 11.80
C PRO A 23 20.44 -4.59 12.61
N SER A 24 21.46 -3.75 12.77
CA SER A 24 21.33 -2.48 13.50
C SER A 24 20.42 -1.50 12.78
N GLY A 25 20.48 -1.44 11.44
CA GLY A 25 19.61 -0.61 10.63
C GLY A 25 18.17 -1.12 10.63
N MET A 26 17.99 -2.43 10.50
CA MET A 26 16.67 -3.07 10.61
C MET A 26 16.02 -2.78 11.97
N LEU A 27 16.79 -2.80 13.07
CA LEU A 27 16.29 -2.43 14.40
C LEU A 27 15.84 -0.97 14.48
N LEU A 28 16.55 -0.04 13.84
CA LEU A 28 16.16 1.36 13.82
C LEU A 28 14.83 1.53 13.09
N ASP A 29 14.69 0.91 11.93
CA ASP A 29 13.44 1.00 11.16
C ASP A 29 12.28 0.28 11.87
N LEU A 30 12.53 -0.85 12.53
CA LEU A 30 11.52 -1.51 13.36
C LEU A 30 11.02 -0.62 14.51
N ARG A 31 11.92 0.12 15.17
CA ARG A 31 11.56 1.11 16.18
C ARG A 31 10.79 2.29 15.60
N ASP A 32 11.09 2.69 14.36
CA ASP A 32 10.31 3.71 13.68
C ASP A 32 8.88 3.21 13.42
N LEU A 33 8.70 1.95 13.00
CA LEU A 33 7.36 1.34 12.85
C LEU A 33 6.59 1.33 14.19
N GLU A 34 7.26 1.02 15.30
CA GLU A 34 6.62 1.08 16.63
C GLU A 34 6.20 2.53 17.00
N ARG A 35 7.03 3.54 16.67
CA ARG A 35 6.68 4.97 16.88
C ARG A 35 5.53 5.42 15.99
N GLU A 36 5.43 4.88 14.78
CA GLU A 36 4.28 5.06 13.91
C GLU A 36 3.02 4.34 14.41
N GLY A 37 3.12 3.60 15.51
CA GLY A 37 2.00 2.88 16.10
C GLY A 37 1.64 1.58 15.39
N VAL A 38 2.51 1.05 14.53
CA VAL A 38 2.28 -0.22 13.83
C VAL A 38 2.16 -1.35 14.85
N THR A 39 1.06 -2.07 14.78
CA THR A 39 0.75 -3.23 15.64
C THR A 39 0.59 -4.52 14.85
N HIS A 40 0.37 -4.41 13.54
CA HIS A 40 0.16 -5.53 12.64
C HIS A 40 0.91 -5.29 11.33
N ILE A 41 1.56 -6.33 10.82
CA ILE A 41 2.27 -6.30 9.53
C ILE A 41 1.67 -7.37 8.62
N VAL A 42 1.34 -6.97 7.38
CA VAL A 42 1.04 -7.86 6.25
C VAL A 42 2.21 -7.77 5.29
N ASP A 43 3.08 -8.77 5.31
CA ASP A 43 4.22 -8.90 4.41
C ASP A 43 3.82 -9.64 3.14
N ASN A 44 3.82 -8.93 2.01
CA ASN A 44 3.37 -9.45 0.73
C ASN A 44 4.52 -9.97 -0.17
N ARG A 45 5.73 -10.11 0.37
CA ARG A 45 6.89 -10.63 -0.35
C ARG A 45 6.88 -12.15 -0.40
N SER A 46 7.26 -12.72 -1.54
CA SER A 46 7.59 -14.14 -1.67
C SER A 46 9.09 -14.41 -1.51
N GLU A 47 9.92 -13.37 -1.65
CA GLU A 47 11.37 -13.47 -1.74
C GLU A 47 12.02 -13.84 -0.40
N TRP A 48 11.52 -13.27 0.69
CA TRP A 48 11.93 -13.56 2.08
C TRP A 48 10.89 -13.01 3.07
N THR A 49 11.08 -13.27 4.36
CA THR A 49 10.23 -12.75 5.43
C THR A 49 11.06 -12.18 6.56
N ASP A 50 10.59 -11.09 7.15
CA ASP A 50 11.18 -10.52 8.37
C ASP A 50 10.53 -11.06 9.65
N GLU A 51 9.62 -12.02 9.54
CA GLU A 51 8.86 -12.56 10.68
C GLU A 51 9.74 -12.99 11.87
N PRO A 52 10.84 -13.76 11.68
CA PRO A 52 11.69 -14.15 12.79
C PRO A 52 12.37 -12.95 13.49
N PHE A 53 12.77 -11.96 12.70
CA PHE A 53 13.40 -10.75 13.22
C PHE A 53 12.39 -9.89 14.01
N VAL A 54 11.20 -9.68 13.46
CA VAL A 54 10.11 -8.94 14.12
C VAL A 54 9.69 -9.66 15.41
N ALA A 55 9.49 -10.98 15.36
CA ALA A 55 9.13 -11.77 16.55
C ALA A 55 10.15 -11.66 17.68
N GLN A 56 11.46 -11.59 17.34
CA GLN A 56 12.52 -11.45 18.32
C GLN A 56 12.60 -10.05 18.93
N HIS A 57 12.42 -8.99 18.13
CA HIS A 57 12.76 -7.61 18.51
C HIS A 57 11.55 -6.72 18.79
N ALA A 58 10.36 -7.10 18.29
CA ALA A 58 9.07 -6.41 18.52
C ALA A 58 7.93 -7.43 18.71
N PRO A 59 7.97 -8.28 19.74
CA PRO A 59 7.03 -9.41 19.93
C PRO A 59 5.58 -9.00 20.12
N ARG A 60 5.29 -7.71 20.26
CA ARG A 60 3.92 -7.15 20.32
C ARG A 60 3.32 -6.92 18.93
N ILE A 61 4.13 -6.88 17.89
CA ILE A 61 3.66 -6.74 16.51
C ILE A 61 3.21 -8.12 16.02
N ARG A 62 1.96 -8.23 15.63
CA ARG A 62 1.45 -9.43 14.95
C ARG A 62 1.87 -9.39 13.48
N TYR A 63 2.36 -10.50 12.99
CA TYR A 63 2.92 -10.60 11.64
C TYR A 63 2.18 -11.65 10.81
N LEU A 64 1.82 -11.31 9.60
CA LEU A 64 1.28 -12.21 8.59
C LEU A 64 2.20 -12.22 7.38
N HIS A 65 2.91 -13.33 7.15
CA HIS A 65 3.58 -13.55 5.88
C HIS A 65 2.54 -14.01 4.84
N ASN A 66 2.27 -13.14 3.88
CA ASN A 66 1.26 -13.29 2.82
C ASN A 66 1.89 -13.21 1.43
N GLY A 67 3.05 -13.84 1.26
CA GLY A 67 3.90 -13.71 0.08
C GLY A 67 3.23 -14.09 -1.23
N GLN A 68 3.45 -13.29 -2.26
CA GLN A 68 3.15 -13.55 -3.67
C GLN A 68 4.24 -12.95 -4.55
N GLU A 69 4.49 -13.55 -5.70
CA GLU A 69 5.41 -13.00 -6.70
C GLU A 69 4.88 -11.69 -7.28
N ASP A 70 5.81 -10.79 -7.67
CA ASP A 70 5.51 -9.51 -8.32
C ASP A 70 5.89 -9.57 -9.80
N SER A 71 5.23 -10.48 -10.54
CA SER A 71 5.53 -10.76 -11.96
C SER A 71 4.41 -10.30 -12.92
N GLY A 72 3.44 -9.51 -12.42
CA GLY A 72 2.31 -9.02 -13.21
C GLY A 72 1.22 -10.07 -13.47
N GLN A 73 1.29 -11.24 -12.82
CA GLN A 73 0.26 -12.28 -12.88
C GLN A 73 -1.01 -11.83 -12.16
N ARG A 74 -2.13 -12.47 -12.50
CA ARG A 74 -3.35 -12.28 -11.71
C ARG A 74 -3.16 -12.77 -10.28
N MET A 75 -3.53 -11.95 -9.31
CA MET A 75 -3.43 -12.31 -7.90
C MET A 75 -4.56 -13.27 -7.47
N PRO A 76 -4.23 -14.33 -6.71
CA PRO A 76 -5.25 -15.27 -6.26
C PRO A 76 -6.16 -14.67 -5.19
N ASP A 77 -7.44 -15.02 -5.21
CA ASP A 77 -8.45 -14.58 -4.22
C ASP A 77 -8.03 -14.88 -2.77
N SER A 78 -7.27 -15.96 -2.55
CA SER A 78 -6.76 -16.34 -1.24
C SER A 78 -5.78 -15.33 -0.67
N TRP A 79 -5.01 -14.66 -1.51
CA TRP A 79 -4.07 -13.62 -1.09
C TRP A 79 -4.81 -12.42 -0.50
N PHE A 80 -5.82 -11.92 -1.22
CA PHE A 80 -6.65 -10.82 -0.72
C PHE A 80 -7.42 -11.23 0.54
N ARG A 81 -8.04 -12.42 0.54
CA ARG A 81 -8.82 -12.90 1.68
C ARG A 81 -7.99 -12.97 2.96
N ARG A 82 -6.75 -13.47 2.88
CA ARG A 82 -5.87 -13.58 4.05
C ARG A 82 -5.41 -12.20 4.53
N GLY A 83 -4.89 -11.36 3.64
CA GLY A 83 -4.36 -10.04 4.02
C GLY A 83 -5.45 -9.09 4.51
N VAL A 84 -6.57 -9.00 3.79
CA VAL A 84 -7.72 -8.17 4.20
C VAL A 84 -8.35 -8.71 5.48
N GLY A 85 -8.57 -10.04 5.59
CA GLY A 85 -9.12 -10.65 6.79
C GLY A 85 -8.30 -10.33 8.03
N PHE A 86 -6.98 -10.48 7.96
CA PHE A 86 -6.06 -10.14 9.05
C PHE A 86 -6.14 -8.66 9.44
N ALA A 87 -6.18 -7.75 8.46
CA ALA A 87 -6.29 -6.32 8.73
C ALA A 87 -7.64 -5.93 9.34
N LEU A 88 -8.75 -6.46 8.80
CA LEU A 88 -10.09 -6.17 9.32
C LEU A 88 -10.29 -6.73 10.73
N GLU A 89 -9.73 -7.91 11.03
CA GLU A 89 -9.70 -8.45 12.42
C GLU A 89 -8.94 -7.49 13.36
N ALA A 90 -7.77 -7.00 12.94
CA ALA A 90 -7.01 -6.03 13.72
C ALA A 90 -7.82 -4.77 14.00
N PHE A 91 -8.56 -4.27 13.03
CA PHE A 91 -9.36 -3.06 13.17
C PHE A 91 -10.57 -3.19 14.11
N GLN A 92 -10.95 -4.42 14.53
CA GLN A 92 -11.94 -4.61 15.58
C GLN A 92 -11.44 -4.13 16.96
N GLN A 93 -10.12 -4.02 17.13
CA GLN A 93 -9.52 -3.55 18.36
C GLN A 93 -9.13 -2.07 18.24
N PRO A 94 -9.46 -1.21 19.22
CA PRO A 94 -9.02 0.18 19.21
C PRO A 94 -7.49 0.27 19.33
N GLY A 95 -6.92 1.32 18.74
CA GLY A 95 -5.48 1.59 18.79
C GLY A 95 -4.61 0.68 17.92
N THR A 96 -5.20 -0.21 17.11
CA THR A 96 -4.42 -1.01 16.15
C THR A 96 -4.12 -0.22 14.88
N CYS A 97 -2.94 -0.48 14.31
CA CYS A 97 -2.47 0.09 13.06
C CYS A 97 -1.79 -1.00 12.23
N VAL A 98 -2.17 -1.10 10.96
CA VAL A 98 -1.70 -2.13 10.04
C VAL A 98 -0.75 -1.53 9.02
N LEU A 99 0.39 -2.18 8.81
CA LEU A 99 1.30 -1.94 7.69
C LEU A 99 1.13 -3.05 6.64
N ALA A 100 0.71 -2.69 5.43
CA ALA A 100 0.75 -3.56 4.27
C ALA A 100 1.97 -3.22 3.43
N HIS A 101 3.00 -4.06 3.43
CA HIS A 101 4.25 -3.78 2.72
C HIS A 101 4.64 -4.87 1.72
N CYS A 102 5.61 -4.55 0.87
CA CYS A 102 6.34 -5.47 0.03
C CYS A 102 7.82 -5.05 -0.03
N HIS A 103 8.59 -5.50 -1.03
CA HIS A 103 10.00 -5.13 -1.12
C HIS A 103 10.18 -3.61 -1.30
N MET A 104 9.66 -3.04 -2.39
CA MET A 104 9.85 -1.62 -2.70
C MET A 104 8.70 -0.71 -2.22
N GLY A 105 7.57 -1.28 -1.82
CA GLY A 105 6.37 -0.52 -1.50
C GLY A 105 5.74 0.15 -2.73
N VAL A 106 5.83 -0.48 -3.90
CA VAL A 106 5.33 0.06 -5.18
C VAL A 106 4.05 -0.68 -5.62
N ASN A 107 4.05 -1.99 -5.66
CA ASN A 107 2.95 -2.78 -6.23
C ASN A 107 2.15 -3.58 -5.18
N ARG A 108 2.71 -4.69 -4.66
CA ARG A 108 1.99 -5.65 -3.80
C ARG A 108 1.48 -5.02 -2.51
N GLY A 109 2.33 -4.29 -1.79
CA GLY A 109 1.96 -3.60 -0.55
C GLY A 109 0.82 -2.61 -0.76
N PRO A 110 0.96 -1.62 -1.66
CA PRO A 110 -0.10 -0.68 -1.99
C PRO A 110 -1.38 -1.32 -2.53
N SER A 111 -1.29 -2.38 -3.35
CA SER A 111 -2.48 -3.10 -3.84
C SER A 111 -3.20 -3.86 -2.72
N MET A 112 -2.47 -4.39 -1.74
CA MET A 112 -3.07 -4.96 -0.54
C MET A 112 -3.71 -3.87 0.33
N ALA A 113 -3.07 -2.71 0.49
CA ALA A 113 -3.67 -1.56 1.19
C ALA A 113 -4.96 -1.09 0.51
N PHE A 114 -5.00 -1.07 -0.83
CA PHE A 114 -6.21 -0.78 -1.59
C PHE A 114 -7.33 -1.80 -1.28
N ALA A 115 -7.03 -3.10 -1.33
CA ALA A 115 -8.00 -4.15 -0.97
C ALA A 115 -8.53 -4.00 0.46
N ILE A 116 -7.66 -3.61 1.41
CA ILE A 116 -8.06 -3.34 2.81
C ILE A 116 -9.02 -2.15 2.89
N LEU A 117 -8.75 -1.06 2.17
CA LEU A 117 -9.64 0.11 2.12
C LEU A 117 -11.01 -0.24 1.53
N LEU A 118 -11.05 -1.04 0.45
CA LEU A 118 -12.31 -1.56 -0.11
C LEU A 118 -13.06 -2.39 0.94
N GLY A 119 -12.37 -3.24 1.69
CA GLY A 119 -12.94 -4.01 2.79
C GLY A 119 -13.49 -3.15 3.93
N GLN A 120 -12.98 -1.95 4.12
CA GLN A 120 -13.50 -0.94 5.06
C GLN A 120 -14.66 -0.11 4.49
N GLY A 121 -15.03 -0.29 3.21
CA GLY A 121 -16.13 0.41 2.55
C GLY A 121 -15.76 1.74 1.90
N PHE A 122 -14.48 1.99 1.66
CA PHE A 122 -14.05 3.16 0.90
C PHE A 122 -14.53 3.08 -0.56
N ASP A 123 -14.83 4.24 -1.15
CA ASP A 123 -15.00 4.34 -2.58
C ASP A 123 -13.69 3.97 -3.30
N PRO A 124 -13.74 3.17 -4.39
CA PRO A 124 -12.53 2.70 -5.05
C PRO A 124 -11.59 3.81 -5.54
N VAL A 125 -12.12 4.85 -6.19
CA VAL A 125 -11.28 5.95 -6.69
C VAL A 125 -10.71 6.76 -5.53
N ALA A 126 -11.53 7.08 -4.53
CA ALA A 126 -11.06 7.78 -3.34
C ALA A 126 -9.96 6.99 -2.58
N ALA A 127 -10.04 5.66 -2.55
CA ALA A 127 -9.00 4.81 -1.96
C ALA A 127 -7.68 4.88 -2.75
N LEU A 128 -7.75 4.87 -4.08
CA LEU A 128 -6.56 5.03 -4.95
C LEU A 128 -5.90 6.40 -4.76
N ASP A 129 -6.70 7.46 -4.73
CA ASP A 129 -6.23 8.84 -4.51
C ASP A 129 -5.53 8.99 -3.14
N ALA A 130 -6.12 8.40 -2.10
CA ALA A 130 -5.53 8.42 -0.76
C ALA A 130 -4.16 7.73 -0.73
N ILE A 131 -4.03 6.57 -1.40
CA ILE A 131 -2.77 5.85 -1.49
C ILE A 131 -1.74 6.64 -2.29
N LEU A 132 -2.11 7.17 -3.47
CA LEU A 132 -1.22 7.95 -4.31
C LEU A 132 -0.74 9.23 -3.61
N THR A 133 -1.64 9.92 -2.90
CA THR A 133 -1.30 11.11 -2.12
C THR A 133 -0.30 10.79 -1.01
N ALA A 134 -0.50 9.69 -0.29
CA ALA A 134 0.40 9.27 0.78
C ALA A 134 1.75 8.78 0.26
N ARG A 135 1.77 8.13 -0.91
CA ARG A 135 2.95 7.51 -1.51
C ARG A 135 2.98 7.68 -3.03
N PRO A 136 3.54 8.78 -3.54
CA PRO A 136 3.49 9.14 -4.97
C PRO A 136 4.21 8.16 -5.92
N ILE A 137 5.01 7.22 -5.40
CA ILE A 137 5.76 6.23 -6.21
C ILE A 137 4.98 4.94 -6.46
N VAL A 138 3.72 4.84 -6.03
CA VAL A 138 2.94 3.59 -6.15
C VAL A 138 2.61 3.26 -7.60
N GLY A 139 2.68 1.94 -7.90
CA GLY A 139 2.27 1.37 -9.19
C GLY A 139 0.90 0.72 -9.17
N LEU A 140 0.48 0.17 -8.02
CA LEU A 140 -0.83 -0.46 -7.81
C LEU A 140 -1.18 -1.52 -8.88
N ALA A 141 -0.18 -2.29 -9.33
CA ALA A 141 -0.31 -3.23 -10.45
C ALA A 141 -1.46 -4.25 -10.28
N TYR A 142 -1.88 -4.51 -9.05
CA TYR A 142 -2.92 -5.50 -8.72
C TYR A 142 -4.22 -4.87 -8.22
N ALA A 143 -4.43 -3.56 -8.44
CA ALA A 143 -5.65 -2.87 -8.00
C ALA A 143 -6.90 -3.38 -8.71
N ALA A 144 -6.83 -3.70 -10.01
CA ALA A 144 -7.95 -4.26 -10.74
C ALA A 144 -8.36 -5.65 -10.19
N ASP A 145 -7.38 -6.50 -9.83
CA ASP A 145 -7.64 -7.80 -9.22
C ASP A 145 -8.27 -7.66 -7.82
N ALA A 146 -7.80 -6.69 -7.04
CA ALA A 146 -8.36 -6.38 -5.72
C ALA A 146 -9.81 -5.93 -5.80
N LEU A 147 -10.13 -5.04 -6.77
CA LEU A 147 -11.49 -4.58 -7.02
C LEU A 147 -12.40 -5.73 -7.45
N ASP A 148 -11.95 -6.55 -8.39
CA ASP A 148 -12.68 -7.73 -8.87
C ASP A 148 -12.98 -8.71 -7.73
N TRP A 149 -11.98 -9.02 -6.91
CA TRP A 149 -12.14 -9.88 -5.75
C TRP A 149 -13.16 -9.31 -4.76
N TRP A 150 -13.02 -8.05 -4.38
CA TRP A 150 -13.91 -7.38 -3.43
C TRP A 150 -15.35 -7.32 -3.94
N GLN A 151 -15.57 -6.98 -5.23
CA GLN A 151 -16.91 -6.91 -5.83
C GLN A 151 -17.62 -8.26 -5.78
N ARG A 152 -16.91 -9.37 -6.06
CA ARG A 152 -17.49 -10.72 -5.99
C ARG A 152 -17.82 -11.12 -4.56
N THR A 153 -16.95 -10.83 -3.61
CA THR A 153 -17.11 -11.27 -2.22
C THR A 153 -18.09 -10.41 -1.42
N SER A 154 -18.29 -9.16 -1.83
CA SER A 154 -19.21 -8.21 -1.19
C SER A 154 -20.57 -8.13 -1.90
N ASN A 155 -20.82 -8.96 -2.91
CA ASN A 155 -22.07 -8.98 -3.68
C ASN A 155 -22.46 -7.60 -4.22
N VAL A 156 -21.48 -6.84 -4.73
CA VAL A 156 -21.74 -5.51 -5.31
C VAL A 156 -22.68 -5.64 -6.52
N PRO A 157 -23.75 -4.83 -6.62
CA PRO A 157 -24.68 -4.88 -7.75
C PRO A 157 -23.95 -4.72 -9.10
N THR A 158 -24.32 -5.50 -10.10
CA THR A 158 -23.64 -5.59 -11.40
C THR A 158 -23.42 -4.23 -12.07
N SER A 159 -24.44 -3.34 -12.04
CA SER A 159 -24.36 -2.01 -12.65
C SER A 159 -23.36 -1.10 -11.92
N LEU A 160 -23.30 -1.19 -10.58
CA LEU A 160 -22.34 -0.45 -9.78
C LEU A 160 -20.93 -1.01 -9.99
N ALA A 161 -20.79 -2.33 -9.99
CA ALA A 161 -19.52 -3.00 -10.22
C ALA A 161 -18.92 -2.65 -11.60
N ALA A 162 -19.75 -2.60 -12.65
CA ALA A 162 -19.29 -2.21 -13.98
C ALA A 162 -18.79 -0.76 -14.02
N ARG A 163 -19.50 0.16 -13.38
CA ARG A 163 -19.09 1.57 -13.28
C ARG A 163 -17.77 1.70 -12.52
N GLN A 164 -17.66 1.10 -11.33
CA GLN A 164 -16.44 1.15 -10.53
C GLN A 164 -15.23 0.58 -11.28
N ARG A 165 -15.40 -0.49 -12.08
CA ARG A 165 -14.31 -1.02 -12.91
C ARG A 165 -13.88 -0.03 -14.00
N ALA A 166 -14.82 0.65 -14.63
CA ALA A 166 -14.51 1.70 -15.61
C ALA A 166 -13.75 2.85 -14.95
N ASP A 167 -14.26 3.37 -13.83
CA ASP A 167 -13.64 4.49 -13.09
C ASP A 167 -12.21 4.14 -12.64
N VAL A 168 -11.99 2.93 -12.12
CA VAL A 168 -10.65 2.45 -11.71
C VAL A 168 -9.73 2.26 -12.92
N ALA A 169 -10.23 1.73 -14.04
CA ALA A 169 -9.43 1.58 -15.25
C ALA A 169 -9.01 2.94 -15.83
N ASP A 170 -9.90 3.92 -15.84
CA ASP A 170 -9.61 5.29 -16.25
C ASP A 170 -8.57 5.92 -15.31
N TRP A 171 -8.72 5.72 -14.01
CA TRP A 171 -7.76 6.21 -13.02
C TRP A 171 -6.36 5.60 -13.23
N LEU A 172 -6.25 4.28 -13.41
CA LEU A 172 -4.98 3.58 -13.65
C LEU A 172 -4.34 4.04 -14.97
N THR A 173 -5.14 4.36 -15.98
CA THR A 173 -4.66 4.90 -17.26
C THR A 173 -4.11 6.32 -17.11
N ALA A 174 -4.76 7.14 -16.30
CA ALA A 174 -4.32 8.50 -16.01
C ALA A 174 -3.07 8.57 -15.11
N HIS A 175 -2.80 7.48 -14.36
CA HIS A 175 -1.67 7.37 -13.44
C HIS A 175 -0.78 6.16 -13.81
N PRO A 176 -0.12 6.18 -14.98
CA PRO A 176 0.73 5.07 -15.42
C PRO A 176 1.85 4.83 -14.41
N LEU A 177 2.15 3.54 -14.20
CA LEU A 177 3.13 3.01 -13.26
C LEU A 177 4.41 3.85 -13.23
N GLY A 178 4.70 4.48 -12.06
CA GLY A 178 6.05 4.81 -11.63
C GLY A 178 7.00 5.51 -12.60
N VAL A 179 6.50 6.12 -13.66
CA VAL A 179 7.29 7.11 -14.37
C VAL A 179 7.38 8.30 -13.43
N LEU A 180 8.55 8.45 -12.81
CA LEU A 180 8.94 9.65 -12.10
C LEU A 180 8.38 10.84 -12.90
N ARG A 181 7.32 11.49 -12.41
CA ARG A 181 7.00 12.83 -12.88
C ARG A 181 8.23 13.64 -12.57
N ALA A 182 8.99 13.99 -13.62
CA ALA A 182 9.98 15.04 -13.51
C ALA A 182 9.23 16.23 -12.88
N PRO A 183 9.79 16.88 -11.84
CA PRO A 183 9.15 18.05 -11.26
C PRO A 183 8.86 19.00 -12.43
N GLU A 184 7.61 19.43 -12.58
CA GLU A 184 7.26 20.48 -13.52
C GLU A 184 8.17 21.66 -13.19
N VAL A 185 9.14 21.93 -14.07
CA VAL A 185 9.94 23.13 -13.97
C VAL A 185 8.96 24.25 -14.19
N SER A 186 8.52 24.89 -13.09
CA SER A 186 7.74 26.11 -13.13
C SER A 186 8.54 27.11 -13.95
N SER A 187 8.13 27.31 -15.20
CA SER A 187 8.62 28.36 -16.06
C SER A 187 8.06 29.68 -15.53
N ASN A 188 8.72 30.20 -14.50
CA ASN A 188 8.47 31.56 -14.04
C ASN A 188 9.11 32.50 -15.08
N PRO A 189 8.35 33.26 -15.88
CA PRO A 189 8.93 34.25 -16.76
C PRO A 189 9.53 35.35 -15.88
N GLY A 190 10.86 35.44 -15.88
CA GLY A 190 11.59 36.49 -15.19
C GLY A 190 11.13 37.89 -15.63
N PRO A 191 11.30 38.91 -14.78
CA PRO A 191 10.79 40.27 -15.02
C PRO A 191 11.46 40.86 -16.28
N THR A 192 10.65 41.24 -17.27
CA THR A 192 11.04 42.02 -18.42
C THR A 192 11.60 43.38 -17.92
N ARG A 193 12.91 43.61 -18.22
CA ARG A 193 13.51 44.97 -18.04
C ARG A 193 12.80 45.91 -19.01
N ALA A 194 12.16 46.93 -18.45
CA ALA A 194 11.76 48.13 -19.21
C ALA A 194 13.02 48.88 -19.68
N ALA A 195 13.12 49.05 -21.00
CA ALA A 195 14.09 49.97 -21.59
C ALA A 195 13.60 51.39 -21.41
N GLY A 196 14.42 52.24 -20.74
CA GLY A 196 14.33 53.68 -20.74
C GLY A 196 15.31 54.27 -21.71
#